data_07894a1b09ecec8f564baf24ef1b6f02
#
_entry.id   07894a1b09ecec8f564baf24ef1b6f02
#
_cell.length_a   1.000
_cell.length_b   1.000
_cell.length_c   1.000
_cell.angle_alpha   90.00
_cell.angle_beta   90.00
_cell.angle_gamma   90.00
#
_symmetry.space_group_name_H-M   'P 1'
#
loop_
_entity.id
_entity.type
_entity.pdbx_description
1 polymer ?
#
loop_
_entity_poly.entity_id
_entity_poly.type
_entity_poly.pdbx_seq_one_letter_code
_entity_poly.pdbx_strand_id
1 'polypeptide(L)'
;MKSYKMKSSDINYAVKNNLCLGCGICADACPTKSIVMEIVKGEWRPVINPAQCLNKKGCNKCYKVCSGVGMEIKKYANDLYSSSETSDKYIGNYERLYTGYSSDMNIRKTANSGGLLSSILIFLLQKRYIDGAIITRYSSENPLQPSAFIATTSEE
;
A
#
# COMPACT_ATOMS: atom_id res chain seq x y z
N MET A 1 -1.38 16.21 24.82
CA MET A 1 -1.33 14.76 24.53
C MET A 1 0.00 14.21 25.04
N LYS A 2 -0.03 13.29 26.00
CA LYS A 2 1.20 12.69 26.57
C LYS A 2 1.86 11.82 25.50
N SER A 3 3.12 12.08 25.13
CA SER A 3 3.91 11.23 24.26
C SER A 3 4.13 9.87 24.94
N TYR A 4 3.49 8.84 24.44
CA TYR A 4 3.68 7.48 24.90
C TYR A 4 5.07 7.01 24.43
N LYS A 5 6.07 7.00 25.32
CA LYS A 5 7.38 6.42 25.05
C LYS A 5 7.23 4.90 24.94
N MET A 6 7.17 4.39 23.72
CA MET A 6 7.09 2.96 23.46
C MET A 6 8.45 2.27 23.65
N LYS A 7 8.46 1.17 24.40
CA LYS A 7 9.65 0.40 24.80
C LYS A 7 10.12 -0.63 23.75
N SER A 8 9.40 -0.88 22.69
CA SER A 8 9.82 -1.80 21.62
C SER A 8 9.76 -1.10 20.26
N SER A 9 10.85 -1.18 19.54
CA SER A 9 11.05 -0.48 18.27
C SER A 9 11.15 -1.45 17.09
N ASP A 10 10.54 -2.63 17.18
CA ASP A 10 10.46 -3.60 16.09
C ASP A 10 9.02 -3.95 15.70
N ILE A 11 8.87 -4.70 14.61
CA ILE A 11 7.56 -5.02 14.05
C ILE A 11 6.70 -5.94 14.93
N ASN A 12 7.28 -6.65 15.89
CA ASN A 12 6.51 -7.47 16.84
C ASN A 12 5.51 -6.64 17.64
N TYR A 13 5.77 -5.33 17.80
CA TYR A 13 4.80 -4.43 18.40
C TYR A 13 3.48 -4.42 17.63
N ALA A 14 3.54 -4.25 16.31
CA ALA A 14 2.34 -4.24 15.46
C ALA A 14 1.60 -5.59 15.51
N VAL A 15 2.35 -6.69 15.49
CA VAL A 15 1.78 -8.05 15.54
C VAL A 15 1.08 -8.30 16.87
N LYS A 16 1.75 -8.01 17.99
CA LYS A 16 1.23 -8.24 19.34
C LYS A 16 0.00 -7.39 19.69
N ASN A 17 -0.12 -6.23 19.08
CA ASN A 17 -1.23 -5.31 19.32
C ASN A 17 -2.34 -5.40 18.23
N ASN A 18 -2.32 -6.43 17.40
CA ASN A 18 -3.29 -6.64 16.31
C ASN A 18 -3.38 -5.47 15.31
N LEU A 19 -2.28 -4.74 15.12
CA LEU A 19 -2.16 -3.63 14.18
C LEU A 19 -1.55 -4.05 12.83
N CYS A 20 -1.09 -5.30 12.72
CA CYS A 20 -0.45 -5.80 11.52
C CYS A 20 -1.48 -6.11 10.43
N LEU A 21 -1.29 -5.51 9.26
CA LEU A 21 -2.14 -5.70 8.08
C LEU A 21 -1.63 -6.81 7.13
N GLY A 22 -0.50 -7.47 7.45
CA GLY A 22 0.10 -8.48 6.59
C GLY A 22 0.71 -7.96 5.27
N CYS A 23 0.94 -6.66 5.14
CA CYS A 23 1.32 -6.01 3.89
C CYS A 23 2.76 -6.25 3.41
N GLY A 24 3.66 -6.80 4.25
CA GLY A 24 5.03 -7.15 3.87
C GLY A 24 6.06 -6.01 3.83
N ILE A 25 5.66 -4.74 3.90
CA ILE A 25 6.58 -3.60 3.78
C ILE A 25 7.75 -3.63 4.78
N CYS A 26 7.52 -4.19 5.97
CA CYS A 26 8.55 -4.35 7.00
C CYS A 26 9.64 -5.36 6.61
N ALA A 27 9.30 -6.40 5.85
CA ALA A 27 10.23 -7.39 5.34
C ALA A 27 11.10 -6.79 4.23
N ASP A 28 10.47 -6.04 3.33
CA ASP A 28 11.18 -5.38 2.23
C ASP A 28 12.11 -4.27 2.72
N ALA A 29 11.66 -3.45 3.65
CA ALA A 29 12.47 -2.39 4.26
C ALA A 29 13.59 -2.89 5.19
N CYS A 30 13.63 -4.20 5.50
CA CYS A 30 14.64 -4.75 6.40
C CYS A 30 16.02 -4.78 5.76
N PRO A 31 17.04 -4.07 6.27
CA PRO A 31 18.35 -3.98 5.65
C PRO A 31 19.13 -5.31 5.67
N THR A 32 18.81 -6.19 6.62
CA THR A 32 19.45 -7.52 6.75
C THR A 32 18.57 -8.64 6.23
N LYS A 33 17.40 -8.31 5.64
CA LYS A 33 16.41 -9.31 5.20
C LYS A 33 16.09 -10.37 6.27
N SER A 34 16.14 -9.96 7.53
CA SER A 34 15.86 -10.82 8.69
C SER A 34 14.37 -11.01 8.98
N ILE A 35 13.49 -10.42 8.18
CA ILE A 35 12.05 -10.55 8.31
C ILE A 35 11.52 -11.31 7.09
N VAL A 36 10.78 -12.38 7.35
CA VAL A 36 10.09 -13.17 6.33
C VAL A 36 8.59 -13.09 6.60
N MET A 37 7.78 -13.05 5.55
CA MET A 37 6.33 -13.12 5.69
C MET A 37 5.89 -14.58 5.65
N GLU A 38 5.14 -15.02 6.67
CA GLU A 38 4.66 -16.39 6.80
C GLU A 38 3.17 -16.41 7.16
N ILE A 39 2.49 -17.51 6.87
CA ILE A 39 1.12 -17.73 7.34
C ILE A 39 1.19 -18.26 8.77
N VAL A 40 0.81 -17.42 9.72
CA VAL A 40 0.74 -17.75 11.15
C VAL A 40 -0.73 -17.72 11.56
N LYS A 41 -1.28 -18.89 11.95
CA LYS A 41 -2.71 -19.02 12.31
C LYS A 41 -3.68 -18.54 11.23
N GLY A 42 -3.36 -18.77 9.96
CA GLY A 42 -4.20 -18.40 8.82
C GLY A 42 -4.03 -16.96 8.32
N GLU A 43 -3.12 -16.18 8.91
CA GLU A 43 -2.88 -14.80 8.54
C GLU A 43 -1.43 -14.55 8.12
N TRP A 44 -1.20 -13.71 7.12
CA TRP A 44 0.14 -13.24 6.75
C TRP A 44 0.73 -12.39 7.87
N ARG A 45 1.86 -12.85 8.43
CA ARG A 45 2.54 -12.17 9.54
C ARG A 45 4.05 -12.13 9.32
N PRO A 46 4.72 -11.05 9.73
CA PRO A 46 6.18 -10.98 9.69
C PRO A 46 6.78 -11.84 10.82
N VAL A 47 7.71 -12.70 10.44
CA VAL A 47 8.52 -13.50 11.38
C VAL A 47 9.95 -12.99 11.33
N ILE A 48 10.53 -12.68 12.49
CA ILE A 48 11.87 -12.09 12.61
C ILE A 48 12.87 -13.21 12.94
N ASN A 49 13.95 -13.31 12.16
CA ASN A 49 15.14 -14.07 12.54
C ASN A 49 16.00 -13.23 13.50
N PRO A 50 16.02 -13.56 14.82
CA PRO A 50 16.69 -12.74 15.83
C PRO A 50 18.21 -12.73 15.68
N ALA A 51 18.80 -13.75 15.02
CA ALA A 51 20.25 -13.84 14.82
C ALA A 51 20.76 -12.80 13.80
N GLN A 52 19.94 -12.43 12.84
CA GLN A 52 20.26 -11.47 11.79
C GLN A 52 19.71 -10.05 12.07
N CYS A 53 18.79 -9.93 13.02
CA CYS A 53 18.12 -8.68 13.32
C CYS A 53 19.04 -7.69 14.04
N LEU A 54 19.14 -6.47 13.51
CA LEU A 54 19.92 -5.38 14.08
C LEU A 54 19.17 -4.54 15.13
N ASN A 55 18.01 -4.99 15.61
CA ASN A 55 17.22 -4.22 16.61
C ASN A 55 18.04 -3.97 17.88
N LYS A 56 18.81 -4.95 18.38
CA LYS A 56 19.72 -4.79 19.52
C LYS A 56 20.80 -3.72 19.31
N LYS A 57 21.09 -3.36 18.06
CA LYS A 57 22.01 -2.28 17.67
C LYS A 57 21.28 -0.98 17.34
N GLY A 58 20.00 -0.84 17.74
CA GLY A 58 19.19 0.37 17.57
C GLY A 58 18.46 0.48 16.24
N CYS A 59 18.47 -0.56 15.37
CA CYS A 59 17.69 -0.55 14.14
C CYS A 59 16.19 -0.64 14.43
N ASN A 60 15.39 0.25 13.82
CA ASN A 60 13.93 0.27 13.96
C ASN A 60 13.22 0.56 12.62
N LYS A 61 13.87 0.27 11.48
CA LYS A 61 13.32 0.57 10.16
C LYS A 61 11.97 -0.08 9.90
N CYS A 62 11.81 -1.36 10.23
CA CYS A 62 10.55 -2.10 10.08
C CYS A 62 9.39 -1.46 10.88
N TYR A 63 9.68 -0.92 12.05
CA TYR A 63 8.70 -0.21 12.86
C TYR A 63 8.31 1.14 12.24
N LYS A 64 9.29 1.91 11.77
CA LYS A 64 9.07 3.25 11.20
C LYS A 64 8.26 3.25 9.91
N VAL A 65 8.38 2.21 9.09
CA VAL A 65 7.64 2.09 7.82
C VAL A 65 6.27 1.44 7.98
N CYS A 66 5.95 0.95 9.18
CA CYS A 66 4.71 0.20 9.41
C CYS A 66 3.51 1.14 9.49
N SER A 67 2.61 1.06 8.50
CA SER A 67 1.36 1.82 8.49
C SER A 67 0.42 1.45 9.64
N GLY A 68 0.47 0.19 10.12
CA GLY A 68 -0.32 -0.26 11.27
C GLY A 68 0.11 0.38 12.61
N VAL A 69 1.38 0.81 12.72
CA VAL A 69 1.85 1.55 13.90
C VAL A 69 1.42 3.01 13.85
N GLY A 70 1.30 3.56 12.66
CA GLY A 70 0.85 4.92 12.42
C GLY A 70 1.61 5.60 11.29
N MET A 71 0.95 6.56 10.66
CA MET A 71 1.51 7.44 9.62
C MET A 71 1.14 8.89 9.96
N GLU A 72 2.07 9.80 9.72
CA GLU A 72 1.82 11.24 9.85
C GLU A 72 1.07 11.79 8.63
N ILE A 73 -0.12 11.23 8.33
CA ILE A 73 -0.92 11.55 7.13
C ILE A 73 -1.14 13.06 7.00
N LYS A 74 -1.44 13.75 8.11
CA LYS A 74 -1.65 15.21 8.11
C LYS A 74 -0.41 15.97 7.68
N LYS A 75 0.78 15.53 8.12
CA LYS A 75 2.04 16.15 7.73
C LYS A 75 2.27 15.96 6.24
N TYR A 76 2.16 14.73 5.72
CA TYR A 76 2.31 14.46 4.29
C TYR A 76 1.29 15.20 3.44
N ALA A 77 0.03 15.27 3.89
CA ALA A 77 -0.99 16.04 3.19
C ALA A 77 -0.64 17.52 3.13
N ASN A 78 -0.17 18.11 4.22
CA ASN A 78 0.24 19.51 4.24
C ASN A 78 1.49 19.76 3.37
N ASP A 79 2.45 18.83 3.37
CA ASP A 79 3.66 18.96 2.54
C ASP A 79 3.32 18.87 1.03
N LEU A 80 2.37 18.00 0.65
CA LEU A 80 1.94 17.83 -0.74
C LEU A 80 0.99 18.94 -1.22
N TYR A 81 0.11 19.43 -0.36
CA TYR A 81 -0.95 20.39 -0.70
C TYR A 81 -0.74 21.73 0.00
N SER A 82 0.50 22.10 0.29
CA SER A 82 0.85 23.36 1.00
C SER A 82 0.34 24.61 0.27
N SER A 83 0.12 24.53 -1.03
CA SER A 83 -0.43 25.59 -1.89
C SER A 83 -1.94 25.48 -2.09
N SER A 84 -2.59 24.42 -1.63
CA SER A 84 -4.02 24.20 -1.80
C SER A 84 -4.81 24.92 -0.70
N GLU A 85 -5.69 25.84 -1.10
CA GLU A 85 -6.63 26.51 -0.19
C GLU A 85 -7.85 25.65 0.17
N THR A 86 -7.97 24.48 -0.46
CA THR A 86 -9.12 23.59 -0.32
C THR A 86 -8.82 22.44 0.62
N SER A 87 -9.57 22.40 1.73
CA SER A 87 -9.54 21.31 2.71
C SER A 87 -10.94 21.00 3.18
N ASP A 88 -11.28 19.73 3.20
CA ASP A 88 -12.57 19.24 3.71
C ASP A 88 -12.33 18.25 4.84
N LYS A 89 -13.25 18.21 5.80
CA LYS A 89 -13.16 17.36 6.99
C LYS A 89 -13.14 15.86 6.66
N TYR A 90 -13.83 15.45 5.61
CA TYR A 90 -14.02 14.05 5.23
C TYR A 90 -13.12 13.63 4.07
N ILE A 91 -12.88 14.53 3.12
CA ILE A 91 -12.08 14.27 1.91
C ILE A 91 -10.60 14.58 2.18
N GLY A 92 -10.29 15.51 3.10
CA GLY A 92 -8.94 16.01 3.34
C GLY A 92 -8.56 17.14 2.38
N ASN A 93 -7.26 17.30 2.14
CA ASN A 93 -6.75 18.32 1.22
C ASN A 93 -6.86 17.82 -0.22
N TYR A 94 -7.33 18.66 -1.13
CA TYR A 94 -7.46 18.34 -2.54
C TYR A 94 -7.28 19.60 -3.41
N GLU A 95 -6.90 19.44 -4.65
CA GLU A 95 -6.85 20.54 -5.62
C GLU A 95 -8.16 20.63 -6.39
N ARG A 96 -8.63 19.53 -6.94
CA ARG A 96 -9.86 19.43 -7.73
C ARG A 96 -10.50 18.06 -7.57
N LEU A 97 -11.82 18.02 -7.62
CA LEU A 97 -12.61 16.79 -7.58
C LEU A 97 -13.31 16.60 -8.93
N TYR A 98 -13.23 15.39 -9.44
CA TYR A 98 -13.88 15.01 -10.70
C TYR A 98 -14.71 13.74 -10.50
N THR A 99 -15.79 13.63 -11.24
CA THR A 99 -16.52 12.39 -11.45
C THR A 99 -16.41 12.00 -12.91
N GLY A 100 -16.34 10.73 -13.20
CA GLY A 100 -16.21 10.28 -14.57
C GLY A 100 -16.43 8.79 -14.73
N TYR A 101 -16.52 8.35 -15.97
CA TYR A 101 -16.63 6.94 -16.35
C TYR A 101 -16.01 6.74 -17.74
N SER A 102 -15.70 5.50 -18.09
CA SER A 102 -15.24 5.16 -19.43
C SER A 102 -16.33 5.40 -20.49
N SER A 103 -15.97 6.03 -21.59
CA SER A 103 -16.82 6.12 -22.79
C SER A 103 -16.84 4.79 -23.57
N ASP A 104 -15.83 3.94 -23.38
CA ASP A 104 -15.83 2.59 -23.94
C ASP A 104 -16.79 1.69 -23.13
N MET A 105 -17.83 1.20 -23.81
CA MET A 105 -18.87 0.40 -23.19
C MET A 105 -18.37 -0.98 -22.71
N ASN A 106 -17.33 -1.55 -23.33
CA ASN A 106 -16.77 -2.82 -22.90
C ASN A 106 -16.02 -2.65 -21.60
N ILE A 107 -15.14 -1.64 -21.51
CA ILE A 107 -14.43 -1.28 -20.28
C ILE A 107 -15.43 -0.94 -19.18
N ARG A 108 -16.43 -0.12 -19.48
CA ARG A 108 -17.43 0.31 -18.52
C ARG A 108 -18.25 -0.84 -17.90
N LYS A 109 -18.56 -1.88 -18.70
CA LYS A 109 -19.33 -3.05 -18.24
C LYS A 109 -18.51 -4.03 -17.42
N THR A 110 -17.22 -4.17 -17.72
CA THR A 110 -16.36 -5.19 -17.11
C THR A 110 -15.53 -4.67 -15.94
N ALA A 111 -15.23 -3.37 -15.93
CA ALA A 111 -14.41 -2.76 -14.88
C ALA A 111 -15.26 -2.23 -13.71
N ASN A 112 -14.61 -2.09 -12.55
CA ASN A 112 -15.20 -1.48 -11.37
C ASN A 112 -15.36 0.05 -11.53
N SER A 113 -16.29 0.64 -10.79
CA SER A 113 -16.46 2.09 -10.68
C SER A 113 -16.54 2.84 -12.03
N GLY A 114 -17.23 2.23 -12.99
CA GLY A 114 -17.43 2.81 -14.32
C GLY A 114 -16.21 2.79 -15.23
N GLY A 115 -15.11 2.12 -14.85
CA GLY A 115 -13.94 1.85 -15.70
C GLY A 115 -13.00 3.05 -15.94
N LEU A 116 -13.14 4.14 -15.18
CA LEU A 116 -12.31 5.33 -15.39
C LEU A 116 -10.84 5.04 -15.17
N LEU A 117 -10.48 4.36 -14.08
CA LEU A 117 -9.10 4.00 -13.78
C LEU A 117 -8.50 3.08 -14.86
N SER A 118 -9.24 2.07 -15.29
CA SER A 118 -8.82 1.17 -16.37
C SER A 118 -8.56 1.94 -17.66
N SER A 119 -9.46 2.86 -18.04
CA SER A 119 -9.27 3.70 -19.22
C SER A 119 -8.03 4.60 -19.14
N ILE A 120 -7.74 5.15 -17.97
CA ILE A 120 -6.54 5.96 -17.73
C ILE A 120 -5.27 5.11 -17.88
N LEU A 121 -5.23 3.94 -17.27
CA LEU A 121 -4.07 3.03 -17.35
C LEU A 121 -3.84 2.56 -18.79
N ILE A 122 -4.88 2.14 -19.50
CA ILE A 122 -4.83 1.78 -20.92
C ILE A 122 -4.26 2.93 -21.75
N PHE A 123 -4.77 4.13 -21.57
CA PHE A 123 -4.27 5.33 -22.27
C PHE A 123 -2.78 5.58 -21.98
N LEU A 124 -2.36 5.51 -20.72
CA LEU A 124 -0.97 5.75 -20.33
C LEU A 124 -0.01 4.72 -20.94
N LEU A 125 -0.41 3.43 -20.97
CA LEU A 125 0.35 2.34 -21.61
C LEU A 125 0.41 2.54 -23.13
N GLN A 126 -0.71 2.83 -23.79
CA GLN A 126 -0.77 3.06 -25.23
C GLN A 126 0.08 4.25 -25.68
N LYS A 127 0.10 5.31 -24.89
CA LYS A 127 0.93 6.51 -25.14
C LYS A 127 2.38 6.36 -24.67
N ARG A 128 2.73 5.23 -24.06
CA ARG A 128 4.06 4.98 -23.48
C ARG A 128 4.49 6.04 -22.46
N TYR A 129 3.53 6.57 -21.70
CA TYR A 129 3.83 7.44 -20.56
C TYR A 129 4.27 6.65 -19.34
N ILE A 130 3.92 5.36 -19.30
CA ILE A 130 4.37 4.38 -18.31
C ILE A 130 4.82 3.11 -19.04
N ASP A 131 5.80 2.40 -18.47
CA ASP A 131 6.31 1.13 -18.99
C ASP A 131 5.48 -0.08 -18.53
N GLY A 132 4.72 0.09 -17.45
CA GLY A 132 3.84 -0.93 -16.90
C GLY A 132 2.99 -0.40 -15.76
N ALA A 133 1.92 -1.11 -15.47
CA ALA A 133 1.02 -0.85 -14.35
C ALA A 133 0.94 -2.06 -13.44
N ILE A 134 1.13 -1.87 -12.13
CA ILE A 134 0.90 -2.93 -11.16
C ILE A 134 -0.59 -2.98 -10.86
N ILE A 135 -1.24 -4.06 -11.25
CA ILE A 135 -2.67 -4.26 -11.05
C ILE A 135 -2.93 -5.60 -10.36
N THR A 136 -4.14 -5.75 -9.85
CA THR A 136 -4.57 -6.99 -9.17
C THR A 136 -5.62 -7.69 -10.01
N ARG A 137 -5.48 -9.00 -10.16
CA ARG A 137 -6.48 -9.86 -10.82
C ARG A 137 -6.80 -11.08 -9.96
N TYR A 138 -7.96 -11.65 -10.23
CA TYR A 138 -8.36 -12.94 -9.68
C TYR A 138 -8.11 -14.03 -10.73
N SER A 139 -7.58 -15.17 -10.30
CA SER A 139 -7.43 -16.34 -11.15
C SER A 139 -8.78 -17.09 -11.26
N SER A 140 -9.07 -17.67 -12.42
CA SER A 140 -10.22 -18.58 -12.58
C SER A 140 -10.06 -19.86 -11.75
N GLU A 141 -8.82 -20.29 -11.50
CA GLU A 141 -8.51 -21.48 -10.71
C GLU A 141 -8.67 -21.24 -9.20
N ASN A 142 -8.38 -20.03 -8.75
CA ASN A 142 -8.51 -19.65 -7.35
C ASN A 142 -9.09 -18.23 -7.21
N PRO A 143 -10.40 -18.07 -7.38
CA PRO A 143 -11.05 -16.75 -7.43
C PRO A 143 -11.07 -16.01 -6.08
N LEU A 144 -10.75 -16.68 -4.98
CA LEU A 144 -10.67 -16.07 -3.65
C LEU A 144 -9.26 -15.54 -3.32
N GLN A 145 -8.26 -15.83 -4.16
CA GLN A 145 -6.89 -15.40 -3.95
C GLN A 145 -6.46 -14.43 -5.05
N PRO A 146 -6.52 -13.12 -4.80
CA PRO A 146 -6.03 -12.13 -5.74
C PRO A 146 -4.52 -12.21 -5.88
N SER A 147 -4.02 -11.97 -7.08
CA SER A 147 -2.58 -11.85 -7.35
C SER A 147 -2.26 -10.53 -8.01
N ALA A 148 -1.17 -9.90 -7.58
CA ALA A 148 -0.62 -8.73 -8.26
C ALA A 148 0.18 -9.18 -9.48
N PHE A 149 0.09 -8.44 -10.58
CA PHE A 149 0.94 -8.62 -11.75
C PHE A 149 1.23 -7.28 -12.42
N ILE A 150 2.22 -7.26 -13.28
CA ILE A 150 2.58 -6.05 -14.04
C ILE A 150 1.98 -6.19 -15.43
N ALA A 151 1.02 -5.32 -15.74
CA ALA A 151 0.52 -5.17 -17.10
C ALA A 151 1.46 -4.25 -17.88
N THR A 152 1.93 -4.69 -19.03
CA THR A 152 2.84 -3.94 -19.92
C THR A 152 2.19 -3.55 -21.24
N THR A 153 1.03 -4.10 -21.51
CA THR A 153 0.21 -3.81 -22.68
C THR A 153 -1.20 -3.38 -22.30
N SER A 154 -1.90 -2.76 -23.23
CA SER A 154 -3.30 -2.33 -23.02
C SER A 154 -4.31 -3.48 -23.05
N GLU A 155 -3.88 -4.69 -23.42
CA GLU A 155 -4.74 -5.87 -23.56
C GLU A 155 -4.71 -6.75 -22.29
N GLU A 156 -3.69 -6.59 -21.45
CA GLU A 156 -3.53 -7.27 -20.16
C GLU A 156 -4.38 -6.62 -19.07
#